data_d13000f1bc270dd7610489d14c566b95
#
_entry.id   d13000f1bc270dd7610489d14c566b95
#
_cell.length_a   1.000
_cell.length_b   1.000
_cell.length_c   1.000
_cell.angle_alpha   90.00
_cell.angle_beta   90.00
_cell.angle_gamma   90.00
#
_symmetry.space_group_name_H-M   'P 1'
#
loop_
_entity.id
_entity.type
_entity.pdbx_description
1 polymer ?
#
loop_
_entity_poly.entity_id
_entity_poly.type
_entity_poly.pdbx_seq_one_letter_code
_entity_poly.pdbx_strand_id
1 'polypeptide(L)'
;MHSQFLQPTLRRACLVAAIVAGAMSVPAASDWPEWRGPTRDGRSSETNLPSKWSPSGDNLAWRIPIGSRSSPVAFGNRLYLNTPTGDIANTQERLVALDAETGKVVWERRFSLYLSDVPQHRSSWASPAVDPETGNIYLFTVAAQLICVAPDGKILWDRSLPDEYGAVTTHGGRTTSPIVEGDKVILNALILA
;
A
#
# COMPACT_ATOMS: atom_id res chain seq x y z
N MET A 1 86.33 2.28 -31.40
CA MET A 1 85.47 3.43 -31.35
C MET A 1 84.09 2.98 -31.75
N HIS A 2 83.22 2.66 -30.77
CA HIS A 2 81.83 2.26 -30.98
C HIS A 2 80.92 3.27 -30.28
N SER A 3 80.22 4.04 -31.11
CA SER A 3 79.19 4.98 -30.67
C SER A 3 77.88 4.20 -30.47
N GLN A 4 77.34 4.17 -29.27
CA GLN A 4 75.99 3.66 -29.01
C GLN A 4 75.01 4.78 -28.95
N PHE A 5 74.06 4.75 -29.85
CA PHE A 5 72.89 5.64 -29.89
C PHE A 5 71.82 5.16 -28.90
N LEU A 6 71.52 6.00 -27.92
CA LEU A 6 70.38 5.85 -27.00
C LEU A 6 69.09 6.29 -27.71
N GLN A 7 68.15 5.38 -27.83
CA GLN A 7 66.78 5.71 -28.26
C GLN A 7 65.90 6.11 -27.07
N PRO A 8 65.09 7.17 -27.18
CA PRO A 8 64.14 7.50 -26.13
C PRO A 8 62.84 6.69 -26.25
N THR A 9 62.53 5.94 -25.22
CA THR A 9 61.23 5.22 -25.09
C THR A 9 60.09 6.19 -24.80
N LEU A 10 59.20 6.37 -25.75
CA LEU A 10 57.93 7.08 -25.59
C LEU A 10 57.01 6.26 -24.64
N ARG A 11 56.83 6.72 -23.41
CA ARG A 11 55.77 6.22 -22.55
C ARG A 11 54.42 6.83 -22.99
N ARG A 12 53.57 6.01 -23.57
CA ARG A 12 52.17 6.37 -23.83
C ARG A 12 51.40 6.35 -22.51
N ALA A 13 51.05 7.51 -21.98
CA ALA A 13 50.13 7.66 -20.84
C ALA A 13 48.71 7.43 -21.36
N CYS A 14 48.08 6.30 -21.03
CA CYS A 14 46.67 6.08 -21.24
C CYS A 14 45.90 6.87 -20.19
N LEU A 15 45.24 7.96 -20.58
CA LEU A 15 44.26 8.64 -19.76
C LEU A 15 42.98 7.79 -19.76
N VAL A 16 42.68 7.12 -18.64
CA VAL A 16 41.38 6.48 -18.41
C VAL A 16 40.44 7.56 -17.89
N ALA A 17 39.57 8.08 -18.74
CA ALA A 17 38.49 8.95 -18.35
C ALA A 17 37.41 8.09 -17.64
N ALA A 18 37.35 8.13 -16.32
CA ALA A 18 36.25 7.54 -15.56
C ALA A 18 34.99 8.40 -15.76
N ILE A 19 34.06 7.90 -16.56
CA ILE A 19 32.71 8.46 -16.65
C ILE A 19 31.97 8.06 -15.37
N VAL A 20 31.91 8.96 -14.40
CA VAL A 20 31.01 8.83 -13.26
C VAL A 20 29.59 9.10 -13.79
N ALA A 21 28.88 8.04 -14.15
CA ALA A 21 27.44 8.09 -14.36
C ALA A 21 26.79 8.38 -12.99
N GLY A 22 26.51 9.65 -12.73
CA GLY A 22 25.68 10.04 -11.60
C GLY A 22 24.29 9.42 -11.79
N ALA A 23 24.01 8.34 -11.06
CA ALA A 23 22.65 7.85 -10.94
C ALA A 23 21.83 8.98 -10.31
N MET A 24 21.00 9.68 -11.10
CA MET A 24 19.97 10.53 -10.57
C MET A 24 19.02 9.62 -9.79
N SER A 25 19.17 9.59 -8.46
CA SER A 25 18.17 8.97 -7.60
C SER A 25 16.90 9.78 -7.76
N VAL A 26 15.91 9.22 -8.47
CA VAL A 26 14.54 9.71 -8.39
C VAL A 26 14.17 9.59 -6.92
N PRO A 27 13.76 10.67 -6.24
CA PRO A 27 13.30 10.55 -4.87
C PRO A 27 12.18 9.51 -4.85
N ALA A 28 12.28 8.52 -3.96
CA ALA A 28 11.20 7.56 -3.76
C ALA A 28 9.96 8.37 -3.33
N ALA A 29 8.82 8.04 -3.92
CA ALA A 29 7.55 8.62 -3.49
C ALA A 29 7.37 8.39 -2.01
N SER A 30 6.83 9.38 -1.29
CA SER A 30 6.60 9.24 0.15
C SER A 30 5.49 8.24 0.41
N ASP A 31 5.68 7.41 1.45
CA ASP A 31 4.67 6.48 1.91
C ASP A 31 3.38 7.20 2.33
N TRP A 32 2.25 6.53 2.10
CA TRP A 32 0.92 6.96 2.50
C TRP A 32 0.25 5.84 3.29
N PRO A 33 0.71 5.58 4.54
CA PRO A 33 0.45 4.33 5.26
C PRO A 33 -0.97 4.20 5.81
N GLU A 34 -1.76 5.26 5.83
CA GLU A 34 -3.13 5.25 6.33
C GLU A 34 -4.05 6.23 5.58
N TRP A 35 -5.34 6.19 5.85
CA TRP A 35 -6.39 6.90 5.10
C TRP A 35 -6.09 8.39 4.82
N ARG A 36 -5.51 9.12 5.74
CA ARG A 36 -5.20 10.55 5.57
C ARG A 36 -3.69 10.83 5.48
N GLY A 37 -2.91 9.80 5.22
CA GLY A 37 -1.47 9.87 5.05
C GLY A 37 -0.70 10.03 6.36
N PRO A 38 0.62 10.18 6.28
CA PRO A 38 1.53 10.10 7.44
C PRO A 38 1.29 11.20 8.48
N THR A 39 0.78 12.35 8.06
CA THR A 39 0.46 13.49 8.94
C THR A 39 -1.01 13.57 9.35
N ARG A 40 -1.85 12.65 8.86
CA ARG A 40 -3.30 12.55 9.13
C ARG A 40 -4.11 13.78 8.75
N ASP A 41 -3.54 14.71 8.01
CA ASP A 41 -4.20 15.92 7.55
C ASP A 41 -4.64 15.87 6.07
N GLY A 42 -4.29 14.79 5.37
CA GLY A 42 -4.63 14.58 3.96
C GLY A 42 -3.76 15.40 3.00
N ARG A 43 -2.61 15.87 3.45
CA ARG A 43 -1.67 16.64 2.62
C ARG A 43 -0.47 15.79 2.26
N SER A 44 0.02 15.98 1.04
CA SER A 44 1.28 15.41 0.56
C SER A 44 2.33 16.52 0.41
N SER A 45 3.57 16.22 0.74
CA SER A 45 4.72 17.07 0.45
C SER A 45 5.28 16.88 -0.96
N GLU A 46 4.72 15.95 -1.74
CA GLU A 46 5.13 15.66 -3.10
C GLU A 46 4.99 16.91 -3.99
N THR A 47 5.98 17.12 -4.82
CA THR A 47 6.01 18.20 -5.79
C THR A 47 5.96 17.64 -7.22
N ASN A 48 5.69 18.50 -8.20
CA ASN A 48 5.61 18.11 -9.62
C ASN A 48 4.55 17.04 -9.92
N LEU A 49 3.47 17.00 -9.14
CA LEU A 49 2.37 16.09 -9.40
C LEU A 49 1.72 16.38 -10.76
N PRO A 50 1.23 15.36 -11.47
CA PRO A 50 0.53 15.55 -12.73
C PRO A 50 -0.68 16.46 -12.58
N SER A 51 -0.73 17.53 -13.37
CA SER A 51 -1.88 18.45 -13.41
C SER A 51 -2.95 18.02 -14.43
N LYS A 52 -2.65 17.04 -15.28
CA LYS A 52 -3.54 16.48 -16.27
C LYS A 52 -3.51 14.97 -16.18
N TRP A 53 -4.67 14.38 -16.32
CA TRP A 53 -4.85 12.94 -16.34
C TRP A 53 -5.98 12.58 -17.30
N SER A 54 -5.83 11.49 -18.03
CA SER A 54 -6.92 10.98 -18.89
C SER A 54 -6.97 9.45 -18.89
N PRO A 55 -8.16 8.86 -19.07
CA PRO A 55 -8.30 7.41 -19.24
C PRO A 55 -7.61 6.87 -20.50
N SER A 56 -7.27 7.74 -21.45
CA SER A 56 -6.61 7.41 -22.72
C SER A 56 -5.09 7.33 -22.64
N GLY A 57 -4.50 7.64 -21.48
CA GLY A 57 -3.09 7.38 -21.21
C GLY A 57 -2.25 8.55 -20.72
N ASP A 58 -2.76 9.79 -20.69
CA ASP A 58 -2.00 10.91 -20.12
C ASP A 58 -1.76 10.66 -18.62
N ASN A 59 -0.50 10.55 -18.24
CA ASN A 59 -0.08 10.26 -16.86
C ASN A 59 -0.73 9.03 -16.22
N LEU A 60 -1.12 8.04 -17.04
CA LEU A 60 -1.67 6.76 -16.60
C LEU A 60 -0.59 5.69 -16.64
N ALA A 61 -0.10 5.25 -15.47
CA ALA A 61 0.87 4.17 -15.37
C ALA A 61 0.24 2.81 -15.69
N TRP A 62 -0.92 2.53 -15.08
CA TRP A 62 -1.67 1.29 -15.26
C TRP A 62 -3.13 1.45 -14.85
N ARG A 63 -3.95 0.47 -15.20
CA ARG A 63 -5.36 0.38 -14.84
C ARG A 63 -5.74 -1.07 -14.57
N ILE A 64 -6.50 -1.31 -13.49
CA ILE A 64 -7.00 -2.64 -13.13
C ILE A 64 -8.51 -2.57 -12.84
N PRO A 65 -9.25 -3.66 -13.06
CA PRO A 65 -10.69 -3.73 -12.82
C PRO A 65 -11.01 -4.05 -11.35
N ILE A 66 -10.40 -3.33 -10.42
CA ILE A 66 -10.66 -3.46 -8.98
C ILE A 66 -11.24 -2.13 -8.50
N GLY A 67 -12.48 -2.18 -8.01
CA GLY A 67 -13.15 -1.04 -7.42
C GLY A 67 -13.27 -1.17 -5.92
N SER A 68 -13.21 -0.06 -5.19
CA SER A 68 -13.40 -0.02 -3.74
C SER A 68 -14.03 1.29 -3.30
N ARG A 69 -14.52 1.29 -2.06
CA ARG A 69 -14.90 2.49 -1.30
C ARG A 69 -13.82 2.91 -0.31
N SER A 70 -12.88 2.04 0.00
CA SER A 70 -11.70 2.37 0.78
C SER A 70 -10.73 3.21 -0.06
N SER A 71 -9.96 4.07 0.59
CA SER A 71 -8.80 4.69 -0.04
C SER A 71 -7.65 3.69 -0.08
N PRO A 72 -6.90 3.63 -1.18
CA PRO A 72 -5.65 2.88 -1.19
C PRO A 72 -4.65 3.51 -0.22
N VAL A 73 -3.82 2.67 0.39
CA VAL A 73 -2.65 3.09 1.14
C VAL A 73 -1.39 2.60 0.43
N ALA A 74 -0.33 3.37 0.49
CA ALA A 74 0.94 3.08 -0.17
C ALA A 74 2.03 2.94 0.88
N PHE A 75 2.81 1.86 0.79
CA PHE A 75 3.96 1.64 1.64
C PHE A 75 5.05 0.86 0.88
N GLY A 76 6.23 1.42 0.79
CA GLY A 76 7.30 0.91 -0.07
C GLY A 76 6.83 0.77 -1.52
N ASN A 77 7.07 -0.39 -2.12
CA ASN A 77 6.61 -0.68 -3.49
C ASN A 77 5.25 -1.41 -3.51
N ARG A 78 4.33 -1.09 -2.59
CA ARG A 78 3.02 -1.75 -2.50
C ARG A 78 1.89 -0.75 -2.35
N LEU A 79 0.74 -1.12 -2.94
CA LEU A 79 -0.55 -0.49 -2.67
C LEU A 79 -1.46 -1.52 -2.03
N TYR A 80 -2.10 -1.14 -0.93
CA TYR A 80 -3.05 -2.00 -0.23
C TYR A 80 -4.45 -1.41 -0.32
N LEU A 81 -5.43 -2.25 -0.66
CA LEU A 81 -6.83 -1.88 -0.78
C LEU A 81 -7.72 -2.89 -0.07
N ASN A 82 -8.74 -2.39 0.61
CA ASN A 82 -9.89 -3.19 1.01
C ASN A 82 -10.96 -3.07 -0.08
N THR A 83 -11.43 -4.18 -0.63
CA THR A 83 -12.33 -4.19 -1.79
C THR A 83 -13.34 -5.34 -1.70
N PRO A 84 -14.58 -5.14 -2.16
CA PRO A 84 -15.53 -6.25 -2.25
C PRO A 84 -15.14 -7.22 -3.36
N THR A 85 -15.49 -8.49 -3.17
CA THR A 85 -15.32 -9.54 -4.18
C THR A 85 -16.46 -10.56 -4.09
N GLY A 86 -16.60 -11.40 -5.10
CA GLY A 86 -17.70 -12.36 -5.21
C GLY A 86 -18.94 -11.78 -5.87
N ASP A 87 -19.96 -12.62 -6.04
CA ASP A 87 -21.31 -12.22 -6.46
C ASP A 87 -22.17 -11.77 -5.27
N ILE A 88 -23.42 -11.40 -5.53
CA ILE A 88 -24.34 -10.95 -4.47
C ILE A 88 -24.55 -12.00 -3.37
N ALA A 89 -24.59 -13.29 -3.73
CA ALA A 89 -24.82 -14.38 -2.80
C ALA A 89 -23.58 -14.77 -1.99
N ASN A 90 -22.38 -14.50 -2.53
CA ASN A 90 -21.10 -14.88 -1.98
C ASN A 90 -20.15 -13.68 -1.81
N THR A 91 -20.71 -12.53 -1.44
CA THR A 91 -19.91 -11.32 -1.22
C THR A 91 -18.94 -11.52 -0.06
N GLN A 92 -17.69 -11.13 -0.29
CA GLN A 92 -16.62 -11.11 0.70
C GLN A 92 -15.91 -9.76 0.67
N GLU A 93 -15.27 -9.39 1.74
CA GLU A 93 -14.22 -8.36 1.72
C GLU A 93 -12.88 -9.00 1.34
N ARG A 94 -12.05 -8.22 0.69
CA ARG A 94 -10.76 -8.68 0.21
C ARG A 94 -9.71 -7.60 0.42
N LEU A 95 -8.69 -7.93 1.22
CA LEU A 95 -7.47 -7.13 1.27
C LEU A 95 -6.57 -7.55 0.12
N VAL A 96 -6.20 -6.59 -0.72
CA VAL A 96 -5.36 -6.81 -1.91
C VAL A 96 -4.08 -6.02 -1.74
N ALA A 97 -2.94 -6.66 -2.00
CA ALA A 97 -1.66 -6.01 -2.21
C ALA A 97 -1.32 -5.98 -3.69
N LEU A 98 -1.07 -4.79 -4.20
CA LEU A 98 -0.66 -4.55 -5.58
C LEU A 98 0.80 -4.10 -5.61
N ASP A 99 1.49 -4.48 -6.66
CA ASP A 99 2.74 -3.85 -7.02
C ASP A 99 2.48 -2.42 -7.52
N ALA A 100 3.13 -1.44 -6.91
CA ALA A 100 2.83 -0.03 -7.16
C ALA A 100 3.21 0.43 -8.57
N GLU A 101 4.23 -0.18 -9.19
CA GLU A 101 4.68 0.19 -10.53
C GLU A 101 3.83 -0.42 -11.64
N THR A 102 3.36 -1.65 -11.44
CA THR A 102 2.71 -2.44 -12.49
C THR A 102 1.21 -2.64 -12.29
N GLY A 103 0.68 -2.38 -11.10
CA GLY A 103 -0.70 -2.67 -10.73
C GLY A 103 -1.02 -4.17 -10.62
N LYS A 104 -0.03 -5.05 -10.71
CA LYS A 104 -0.26 -6.50 -10.60
C LYS A 104 -0.58 -6.88 -9.16
N VAL A 105 -1.53 -7.81 -9.00
CA VAL A 105 -1.83 -8.40 -7.70
C VAL A 105 -0.63 -9.24 -7.25
N VAL A 106 -0.09 -8.92 -6.07
CA VAL A 106 1.00 -9.67 -5.42
C VAL A 106 0.42 -10.77 -4.56
N TRP A 107 -0.57 -10.41 -3.75
CA TRP A 107 -1.36 -11.35 -2.96
C TRP A 107 -2.74 -10.76 -2.63
N GLU A 108 -3.68 -11.62 -2.22
CA GLU A 108 -4.97 -11.23 -1.67
C GLU A 108 -5.37 -12.13 -0.50
N ARG A 109 -6.16 -11.57 0.42
CA ARG A 109 -6.80 -12.31 1.51
C ARG A 109 -8.28 -11.96 1.53
N ARG A 110 -9.13 -12.99 1.66
CA ARG A 110 -10.59 -12.85 1.63
C ARG A 110 -11.16 -13.11 3.01
N PHE A 111 -12.17 -12.33 3.36
CA PHE A 111 -12.85 -12.38 4.64
C PHE A 111 -14.35 -12.45 4.41
N SER A 112 -15.02 -13.36 5.11
CA SER A 112 -16.46 -13.50 4.98
C SER A 112 -17.19 -12.30 5.56
N LEU A 113 -18.28 -11.89 4.90
CA LEU A 113 -19.24 -10.97 5.46
C LEU A 113 -20.15 -11.76 6.39
N TYR A 114 -19.99 -11.59 7.68
CA TYR A 114 -20.76 -12.35 8.66
C TYR A 114 -22.20 -11.84 8.83
N LEU A 115 -22.51 -10.62 8.36
CA LEU A 115 -23.81 -10.00 8.51
C LEU A 115 -24.49 -9.84 7.13
N SER A 116 -25.62 -10.48 6.99
CA SER A 116 -26.37 -10.64 5.75
C SER A 116 -27.07 -9.38 5.22
N ASP A 117 -27.09 -8.29 5.99
CA ASP A 117 -27.80 -7.05 5.61
C ASP A 117 -26.91 -6.01 4.93
N VAL A 118 -25.62 -6.34 4.71
CA VAL A 118 -24.68 -5.45 4.06
C VAL A 118 -24.62 -5.74 2.56
N PRO A 119 -25.22 -4.89 1.71
CA PRO A 119 -25.12 -5.08 0.27
C PRO A 119 -23.65 -4.93 -0.19
N GLN A 120 -23.26 -5.69 -1.20
CA GLN A 120 -21.91 -5.68 -1.77
C GLN A 120 -21.35 -4.27 -1.99
N HIS A 121 -22.18 -3.37 -2.53
CA HIS A 121 -21.78 -1.98 -2.79
C HIS A 121 -21.58 -1.13 -1.53
N ARG A 122 -21.86 -1.67 -0.35
CA ARG A 122 -21.67 -1.01 0.95
C ARG A 122 -20.62 -1.68 1.82
N SER A 123 -19.98 -2.74 1.37
CA SER A 123 -18.84 -3.34 2.05
C SER A 123 -17.53 -2.59 1.75
N SER A 124 -16.48 -2.92 2.48
CA SER A 124 -15.11 -2.45 2.24
C SER A 124 -14.93 -0.92 2.30
N TRP A 125 -15.48 -0.29 3.35
CA TRP A 125 -15.32 1.15 3.58
C TRP A 125 -14.00 1.50 4.27
N ALA A 126 -13.59 0.69 5.24
CA ALA A 126 -12.36 0.92 5.97
C ALA A 126 -11.15 0.82 5.05
N SER A 127 -10.31 1.84 5.05
CA SER A 127 -8.99 1.76 4.44
C SER A 127 -8.09 0.94 5.34
N PRO A 128 -7.18 0.12 4.80
CA PRO A 128 -6.13 -0.49 5.60
C PRO A 128 -5.24 0.58 6.24
N ALA A 129 -4.50 0.21 7.27
CA ALA A 129 -3.38 0.99 7.79
C ALA A 129 -2.13 0.12 7.82
N VAL A 130 -0.98 0.69 7.51
CA VAL A 130 0.32 0.02 7.55
C VAL A 130 1.11 0.59 8.71
N ASP A 131 1.70 -0.27 9.51
CA ASP A 131 2.67 0.11 10.52
C ASP A 131 4.01 0.42 9.84
N PRO A 132 4.52 1.65 9.93
CA PRO A 132 5.76 2.03 9.28
C PRO A 132 7.01 1.32 9.82
N GLU A 133 6.95 0.79 11.04
CA GLU A 133 8.09 0.12 11.68
C GLU A 133 8.21 -1.35 11.26
N THR A 134 7.08 -2.05 11.17
CA THR A 134 7.05 -3.48 10.90
C THR A 134 6.59 -3.84 9.49
N GLY A 135 5.92 -2.91 8.80
CA GLY A 135 5.24 -3.15 7.53
C GLY A 135 3.96 -3.97 7.65
N ASN A 136 3.51 -4.30 8.87
CA ASN A 136 2.26 -5.03 9.07
C ASN A 136 1.06 -4.20 8.68
N ILE A 137 0.08 -4.87 8.08
CA ILE A 137 -1.14 -4.26 7.57
C ILE A 137 -2.30 -4.59 8.50
N TYR A 138 -3.04 -3.58 8.91
CA TYR A 138 -4.22 -3.72 9.74
C TYR A 138 -5.47 -3.39 8.94
N LEU A 139 -6.47 -4.26 9.03
CA LEU A 139 -7.76 -4.09 8.39
C LEU A 139 -8.88 -4.29 9.41
N PHE A 140 -9.84 -3.39 9.42
CA PHE A 140 -11.09 -3.53 10.17
C PHE A 140 -12.23 -3.82 9.20
N THR A 141 -12.76 -5.04 9.26
CA THR A 141 -13.79 -5.52 8.32
C THR A 141 -15.19 -5.08 8.71
N VAL A 142 -16.13 -5.20 7.77
CA VAL A 142 -17.54 -4.96 8.04
C VAL A 142 -18.13 -5.93 9.06
N ALA A 143 -17.55 -7.09 9.24
CA ALA A 143 -17.90 -8.05 10.29
C ALA A 143 -17.34 -7.67 11.68
N ALA A 144 -16.80 -6.46 11.82
CA ALA A 144 -16.11 -5.97 13.02
C ALA A 144 -14.96 -6.88 13.48
N GLN A 145 -14.26 -7.49 12.51
CA GLN A 145 -13.01 -8.19 12.77
C GLN A 145 -11.83 -7.24 12.54
N LEU A 146 -10.91 -7.19 13.48
CA LEU A 146 -9.62 -6.53 13.32
C LEU A 146 -8.58 -7.60 12.96
N ILE A 147 -7.90 -7.39 11.83
CA ILE A 147 -7.01 -8.38 11.24
C ILE A 147 -5.64 -7.75 11.05
N CYS A 148 -4.59 -8.47 11.44
CA CYS A 148 -3.20 -8.11 11.17
C CYS A 148 -2.60 -9.07 10.16
N VAL A 149 -2.02 -8.51 9.10
CA VAL A 149 -1.43 -9.25 7.98
C VAL A 149 0.01 -8.80 7.79
N ALA A 150 0.94 -9.75 7.66
CA ALA A 150 2.33 -9.46 7.35
C ALA A 150 2.49 -8.95 5.90
N PRO A 151 3.62 -8.30 5.54
CA PRO A 151 3.88 -7.80 4.19
C PRO A 151 3.79 -8.87 3.09
N ASP A 152 4.06 -10.14 3.41
CA ASP A 152 3.94 -11.29 2.51
C ASP A 152 2.50 -11.82 2.37
N GLY A 153 1.56 -11.22 3.08
CA GLY A 153 0.16 -11.61 3.10
C GLY A 153 -0.20 -12.70 4.12
N LYS A 154 0.71 -13.15 4.98
CA LYS A 154 0.39 -14.09 6.05
C LYS A 154 -0.46 -13.39 7.12
N ILE A 155 -1.61 -13.97 7.47
CA ILE A 155 -2.39 -13.49 8.62
C ILE A 155 -1.60 -13.83 9.88
N LEU A 156 -1.24 -12.80 10.65
CA LEU A 156 -0.50 -12.95 11.91
C LEU A 156 -1.47 -13.22 13.06
N TRP A 157 -2.57 -12.49 13.10
CA TRP A 157 -3.66 -12.66 14.05
C TRP A 157 -4.93 -11.96 13.53
N ASP A 158 -6.06 -12.36 14.10
CA ASP A 158 -7.35 -11.71 13.95
C ASP A 158 -8.09 -11.67 15.30
N ARG A 159 -8.99 -10.72 15.46
CA ARG A 159 -9.82 -10.54 16.63
C ARG A 159 -11.25 -10.25 16.22
N SER A 160 -12.18 -10.96 16.80
CA SER A 160 -13.61 -10.73 16.65
C SER A 160 -14.09 -9.77 17.74
N LEU A 161 -14.31 -8.50 17.39
CA LEU A 161 -14.82 -7.54 18.35
C LEU A 161 -16.27 -7.83 18.80
N PRO A 162 -17.13 -8.43 17.95
CA PRO A 162 -18.42 -8.94 18.43
C PRO A 162 -18.30 -9.95 19.57
N ASP A 163 -17.40 -10.91 19.44
CA ASP A 163 -17.22 -11.95 20.47
C ASP A 163 -16.55 -11.44 21.74
N GLU A 164 -15.59 -10.54 21.58
CA GLU A 164 -14.80 -10.02 22.70
C GLU A 164 -15.50 -8.90 23.48
N TYR A 165 -16.27 -8.05 22.77
CA TYR A 165 -16.81 -6.81 23.36
C TYR A 165 -18.29 -6.57 23.05
N GLY A 166 -18.98 -7.50 22.36
CA GLY A 166 -20.34 -7.25 21.92
C GLY A 166 -20.43 -6.15 20.85
N ALA A 167 -19.34 -5.92 20.11
CA ALA A 167 -19.35 -4.89 19.08
C ALA A 167 -20.31 -5.25 17.96
N VAL A 168 -20.99 -4.25 17.43
CA VAL A 168 -21.87 -4.39 16.28
C VAL A 168 -21.40 -3.48 15.16
N THR A 169 -21.67 -3.91 13.93
CA THR A 169 -21.45 -3.03 12.79
C THR A 169 -22.61 -2.07 12.61
N THR A 170 -22.32 -0.91 12.06
CA THR A 170 -23.38 0.05 11.73
C THR A 170 -24.23 -0.46 10.58
N HIS A 171 -25.50 -0.07 10.52
CA HIS A 171 -26.36 -0.35 9.39
C HIS A 171 -25.68 0.04 8.07
N GLY A 172 -25.60 -0.91 7.15
CA GLY A 172 -24.98 -0.72 5.84
C GLY A 172 -23.44 -0.86 5.83
N GLY A 173 -22.83 -1.47 6.87
CA GLY A 173 -21.44 -1.92 6.81
C GLY A 173 -20.37 -0.81 6.84
N ARG A 174 -20.69 0.35 7.38
CA ARG A 174 -19.71 1.43 7.53
C ARG A 174 -18.80 1.15 8.70
N THR A 175 -17.53 0.93 8.42
CA THR A 175 -16.48 0.73 9.43
C THR A 175 -15.46 1.87 9.34
N THR A 176 -14.82 2.16 10.46
CA THR A 176 -13.73 3.14 10.53
C THR A 176 -12.42 2.52 10.08
N SER A 177 -11.55 3.33 9.50
CA SER A 177 -10.18 2.89 9.22
C SER A 177 -9.38 2.81 10.51
N PRO A 178 -8.58 1.77 10.73
CA PRO A 178 -7.65 1.72 11.86
C PRO A 178 -6.57 2.81 11.72
N ILE A 179 -5.99 3.19 12.84
CA ILE A 179 -4.86 4.12 12.94
C ILE A 179 -3.75 3.39 13.70
N VAL A 180 -2.52 3.48 13.23
CA VAL A 180 -1.35 2.96 13.94
C VAL A 180 -0.63 4.11 14.65
N GLU A 181 -0.43 3.97 15.96
CA GLU A 181 0.27 4.95 16.78
C GLU A 181 1.24 4.25 17.73
N GLY A 182 2.53 4.26 17.41
CA GLY A 182 3.55 3.51 18.11
C GLY A 182 3.22 2.02 18.16
N ASP A 183 3.12 1.47 19.36
CA ASP A 183 2.79 0.06 19.61
C ASP A 183 1.28 -0.27 19.62
N LYS A 184 0.43 0.68 19.20
CA LYS A 184 -1.04 0.55 19.30
C LYS A 184 -1.73 0.66 17.96
N VAL A 185 -2.79 -0.15 17.80
CA VAL A 185 -3.80 0.01 16.76
C VAL A 185 -5.05 0.59 17.38
N ILE A 186 -5.46 1.75 16.92
CA ILE A 186 -6.60 2.49 17.41
C ILE A 186 -7.73 2.37 16.41
N LEU A 187 -8.90 2.00 16.88
CA LEU A 187 -10.12 1.96 16.08
C LEU A 187 -11.34 2.39 16.88
N ASN A 188 -12.40 2.75 16.18
CA ASN A 188 -13.70 3.05 16.76
C ASN A 188 -14.67 1.92 16.38
N ALA A 189 -15.35 1.36 17.38
CA ALA A 189 -16.40 0.37 17.21
C ALA A 189 -17.63 0.76 18.02
N LEU A 190 -18.82 0.46 17.49
CA LEU A 190 -20.08 0.61 18.24
C LEU A 190 -20.28 -0.63 19.09
N ILE A 191 -20.50 -0.43 20.39
CA ILE A 191 -20.83 -1.49 21.35
C ILE A 191 -22.24 -1.22 21.85
N LEU A 192 -23.09 -2.25 21.81
CA LEU A 192 -24.41 -2.22 22.46
C LEU A 192 -24.20 -2.64 23.92
N ALA A 193 -24.45 -1.72 24.82
CA ALA A 193 -24.43 -1.94 26.27
C ALA A 193 -25.82 -2.40 26.75
#